data_d42be84140bd41d752ed44f91f8a627f
#
_entry.id   d42be84140bd41d752ed44f91f8a627f
#
_cell.length_a   1.000
_cell.length_b   1.000
_cell.length_c   1.000
_cell.angle_alpha   90.00
_cell.angle_beta   90.00
_cell.angle_gamma   90.00
#
_symmetry.space_group_name_H-M   'P 1'
#
loop_
_entity.id
_entity.type
_entity.pdbx_description
1 polymer ?
#
loop_
_entity_poly.entity_id
_entity_poly.type
_entity_poly.pdbx_seq_one_letter_code
_entity_poly.pdbx_strand_id
1 'polypeptide(L)'
;MNEEEIKKCEIRINDKLIPFTYLYKFTNKGKYIIKYSFYNHLSKTNYMFSGCSSLTNINLSNFNTQNVTNMSDMFFGCSSLTNLDLSSFNTPKVTNLNGMFYGCSSLKSLDLSNFNTQNVTNMEHMFYECSSLKKENIITNDWILKNQF
;
A
#
# COMPACT_ATOMS: atom_id res chain seq x y z
N MET A 1 8.94 -2.29 -8.03
CA MET A 1 8.27 -1.31 -8.91
C MET A 1 9.09 -1.18 -10.19
N ASN A 2 8.47 -0.98 -11.34
CA ASN A 2 9.21 -0.78 -12.59
C ASN A 2 9.78 0.66 -12.59
N GLU A 3 11.09 0.80 -12.69
CA GLU A 3 11.79 2.10 -12.62
C GLU A 3 11.30 3.09 -13.67
N GLU A 4 10.97 2.61 -14.87
CA GLU A 4 10.44 3.42 -15.97
C GLU A 4 9.01 3.96 -15.71
N GLU A 5 8.20 3.21 -14.97
CA GLU A 5 6.84 3.64 -14.60
C GLU A 5 6.88 4.75 -13.56
N ILE A 6 7.85 4.68 -12.63
CA ILE A 6 7.99 5.66 -11.54
C ILE A 6 8.57 6.98 -12.03
N LYS A 7 9.56 6.94 -12.93
CA LYS A 7 10.19 8.16 -13.48
C LYS A 7 9.18 9.09 -14.17
N LYS A 8 8.02 8.57 -14.55
CA LYS A 8 6.91 9.34 -15.14
C LYS A 8 5.88 9.82 -14.11
N CYS A 9 6.18 9.71 -12.83
CA CYS A 9 5.34 10.20 -11.75
C CYS A 9 5.61 11.69 -11.50
N GLU A 10 4.53 12.47 -11.36
CA GLU A 10 4.61 13.83 -10.83
C GLU A 10 4.51 13.77 -9.30
N ILE A 11 5.43 14.43 -8.61
CA ILE A 11 5.44 14.52 -7.15
C ILE A 11 5.21 15.96 -6.73
N ARG A 12 4.22 16.18 -5.83
CA ARG A 12 3.98 17.48 -5.19
C ARG A 12 4.07 17.36 -3.68
N ILE A 13 4.75 18.29 -3.05
CA ILE A 13 4.81 18.44 -1.59
C ILE A 13 4.15 19.75 -1.22
N ASN A 14 3.06 19.71 -0.43
CA ASN A 14 2.23 20.87 -0.11
C ASN A 14 1.87 21.68 -1.39
N ASP A 15 1.40 20.98 -2.41
CA ASP A 15 1.04 21.46 -3.75
C ASP A 15 2.18 22.02 -4.62
N LYS A 16 3.40 22.13 -4.10
CA LYS A 16 4.57 22.54 -4.87
C LYS A 16 5.13 21.35 -5.63
N LEU A 17 5.22 21.46 -6.96
CA LEU A 17 5.87 20.47 -7.81
C LEU A 17 7.36 20.37 -7.46
N ILE A 18 7.85 19.14 -7.30
CA ILE A 18 9.27 18.86 -7.12
C ILE A 18 9.77 17.95 -8.25
N PRO A 19 11.06 18.04 -8.61
CA PRO A 19 11.67 17.07 -9.54
C PRO A 19 11.52 15.65 -8.97
N PHE A 20 11.39 14.67 -9.88
CA PHE A 20 11.37 13.28 -9.45
C PHE A 20 12.62 12.94 -8.64
N THR A 21 12.42 12.31 -7.49
CA THR A 21 13.49 11.83 -6.61
C THR A 21 13.04 10.60 -5.85
N TYR A 22 13.94 9.66 -5.61
CA TYR A 22 13.71 8.51 -4.71
C TYR A 22 13.82 8.88 -3.24
N LEU A 23 14.56 9.97 -2.93
CA LEU A 23 14.76 10.45 -1.58
C LEU A 23 14.51 11.96 -1.53
N TYR A 24 13.68 12.39 -0.61
CA TYR A 24 13.46 13.80 -0.33
C TYR A 24 13.76 14.09 1.14
N LYS A 25 14.69 15.01 1.40
CA LYS A 25 15.04 15.43 2.75
C LYS A 25 14.20 16.64 3.15
N PHE A 26 13.32 16.47 4.11
CA PHE A 26 12.60 17.57 4.71
C PHE A 26 13.53 18.37 5.63
N THR A 27 13.59 19.70 5.46
CA THR A 27 14.45 20.58 6.24
C THR A 27 13.87 20.94 7.61
N ASN A 28 12.54 20.88 7.72
CA ASN A 28 11.83 21.23 8.94
C ASN A 28 10.96 20.06 9.41
N LYS A 29 10.76 19.95 10.74
CA LYS A 29 9.74 19.05 11.30
C LYS A 29 8.35 19.61 11.00
N GLY A 30 7.40 18.74 10.64
CA GLY A 30 6.03 19.17 10.38
C GLY A 30 5.19 18.08 9.70
N LYS A 31 3.94 18.43 9.44
CA LYS A 31 3.06 17.62 8.61
C LYS A 31 3.21 18.04 7.15
N TYR A 32 3.32 17.07 6.27
CA TYR A 32 3.44 17.28 4.83
C TYR A 32 2.36 16.49 4.10
N ILE A 33 1.79 17.10 3.07
CA ILE A 33 0.92 16.42 2.11
C ILE A 33 1.76 16.11 0.89
N ILE A 34 1.94 14.83 0.57
CA ILE A 34 2.67 14.37 -0.59
C ILE A 34 1.66 13.78 -1.56
N LYS A 35 1.62 14.34 -2.79
CA LYS A 35 0.76 13.86 -3.87
C LYS A 35 1.62 13.22 -4.95
N TYR A 36 1.25 12.00 -5.35
CA TYR A 36 1.84 11.27 -6.48
C TYR A 36 0.80 11.19 -7.60
N SER A 37 1.16 11.60 -8.79
CA SER A 37 0.33 11.46 -9.99
C SER A 37 1.02 10.55 -10.99
N PHE A 38 0.43 9.38 -11.25
CA PHE A 38 0.96 8.41 -12.19
C PHE A 38 0.21 8.55 -13.52
N TYR A 39 0.94 8.82 -14.60
CA TYR A 39 0.37 8.99 -15.94
C TYR A 39 0.18 7.67 -16.68
N ASN A 40 0.80 6.59 -16.21
CA ASN A 40 0.68 5.25 -16.78
C ASN A 40 0.07 4.28 -15.77
N HIS A 41 -0.52 3.20 -16.27
CA HIS A 41 -0.94 2.09 -15.44
C HIS A 41 0.27 1.40 -14.81
N LEU A 42 0.26 1.28 -13.48
CA LEU A 42 1.30 0.56 -12.75
C LEU A 42 1.14 -0.94 -12.96
N SER A 43 2.23 -1.63 -13.21
CA SER A 43 2.29 -3.10 -13.27
C SER A 43 2.73 -3.73 -11.95
N LYS A 44 3.45 -2.96 -11.11
CA LYS A 44 3.95 -3.38 -9.80
C LYS A 44 3.91 -2.21 -8.83
N THR A 45 3.52 -2.48 -7.58
CA THR A 45 3.49 -1.50 -6.48
C THR A 45 4.25 -1.99 -5.25
N ASN A 46 5.06 -3.03 -5.42
CA ASN A 46 5.87 -3.57 -4.34
C ASN A 46 6.79 -2.50 -3.74
N TYR A 47 6.88 -2.47 -2.41
CA TYR A 47 7.64 -1.49 -1.59
C TYR A 47 7.23 -0.02 -1.75
N MET A 48 6.10 0.33 -2.40
CA MET A 48 5.76 1.72 -2.74
C MET A 48 5.74 2.65 -1.53
N PHE A 49 5.23 2.19 -0.40
CA PHE A 49 5.16 2.93 0.87
C PHE A 49 5.93 2.23 1.99
N SER A 50 6.81 1.28 1.65
CA SER A 50 7.56 0.50 2.61
C SER A 50 8.43 1.40 3.49
N GLY A 51 8.41 1.15 4.81
CA GLY A 51 9.17 1.90 5.80
C GLY A 51 8.64 3.31 6.10
N CYS A 52 7.47 3.69 5.57
CA CYS A 52 6.84 4.96 5.89
C CYS A 52 6.25 4.96 7.31
N SER A 53 7.10 4.77 8.34
CA SER A 53 6.71 4.59 9.74
C SER A 53 5.94 5.77 10.34
N SER A 54 6.12 6.98 9.80
CA SER A 54 5.40 8.19 10.22
C SER A 54 4.13 8.47 9.41
N LEU A 55 3.77 7.61 8.45
CA LEU A 55 2.57 7.75 7.64
C LEU A 55 1.33 7.45 8.50
N THR A 56 0.48 8.43 8.71
CA THR A 56 -0.75 8.29 9.51
C THR A 56 -2.00 8.15 8.68
N ASN A 57 -1.98 8.69 7.45
CA ASN A 57 -3.11 8.65 6.52
C ASN A 57 -2.60 8.66 5.08
N ILE A 58 -3.31 7.97 4.21
CA ILE A 58 -3.07 7.96 2.77
C ILE A 58 -4.39 7.93 2.03
N ASN A 59 -4.52 8.77 1.01
CA ASN A 59 -5.69 8.77 0.12
C ASN A 59 -5.33 8.01 -1.17
N LEU A 60 -5.98 6.87 -1.39
CA LEU A 60 -5.80 6.00 -2.54
C LEU A 60 -7.05 5.94 -3.43
N SER A 61 -8.04 6.83 -3.25
CA SER A 61 -9.34 6.77 -3.93
C SER A 61 -9.26 6.71 -5.47
N ASN A 62 -8.18 7.23 -6.05
CA ASN A 62 -7.93 7.21 -7.50
C ASN A 62 -6.80 6.26 -7.90
N PHE A 63 -6.40 5.36 -6.99
CA PHE A 63 -5.30 4.45 -7.24
C PHE A 63 -5.76 3.21 -8.00
N ASN A 64 -5.42 3.14 -9.28
CA ASN A 64 -5.82 2.02 -10.14
C ASN A 64 -4.84 0.86 -10.05
N THR A 65 -5.32 -0.29 -9.57
CA THR A 65 -4.54 -1.52 -9.39
C THR A 65 -4.88 -2.63 -10.39
N GLN A 66 -5.76 -2.38 -11.35
CA GLN A 66 -6.28 -3.40 -12.28
C GLN A 66 -5.20 -4.17 -13.06
N ASN A 67 -4.05 -3.53 -13.31
CA ASN A 67 -2.93 -4.14 -14.04
C ASN A 67 -1.76 -4.56 -13.13
N VAL A 68 -1.90 -4.36 -11.82
CA VAL A 68 -0.84 -4.70 -10.86
C VAL A 68 -0.76 -6.20 -10.68
N THR A 69 0.46 -6.74 -10.78
CA THR A 69 0.76 -8.16 -10.58
C THR A 69 1.48 -8.43 -9.26
N ASN A 70 2.17 -7.43 -8.69
CA ASN A 70 2.93 -7.57 -7.45
C ASN A 70 2.70 -6.39 -6.52
N MET A 71 2.18 -6.67 -5.31
CA MET A 71 1.94 -5.72 -4.22
C MET A 71 2.75 -6.07 -2.96
N SER A 72 3.79 -6.94 -3.08
CA SER A 72 4.56 -7.35 -1.91
C SER A 72 5.14 -6.14 -1.18
N ASP A 73 5.09 -6.19 0.15
CA ASP A 73 5.67 -5.17 1.04
C ASP A 73 5.20 -3.72 0.78
N MET A 74 4.05 -3.54 0.12
CA MET A 74 3.58 -2.20 -0.29
C MET A 74 3.46 -1.24 0.89
N PHE A 75 3.01 -1.70 2.05
CA PHE A 75 2.87 -0.93 3.29
C PHE A 75 3.74 -1.48 4.42
N PHE A 76 4.78 -2.26 4.11
CA PHE A 76 5.68 -2.84 5.10
C PHE A 76 6.19 -1.77 6.07
N GLY A 77 6.02 -1.99 7.38
CA GLY A 77 6.51 -1.08 8.41
C GLY A 77 5.83 0.29 8.49
N CYS A 78 4.64 0.45 7.91
CA CYS A 78 3.80 1.65 8.09
C CYS A 78 3.17 1.66 9.50
N SER A 79 4.01 1.70 10.52
CA SER A 79 3.63 1.46 11.93
C SER A 79 2.67 2.48 12.53
N SER A 80 2.60 3.71 12.00
CA SER A 80 1.67 4.74 12.45
C SER A 80 0.35 4.78 11.67
N LEU A 81 0.16 3.92 10.66
CA LEU A 81 -1.04 3.90 9.84
C LEU A 81 -2.20 3.28 10.63
N THR A 82 -3.22 4.08 10.93
CA THR A 82 -4.36 3.65 11.76
C THR A 82 -5.56 3.21 10.94
N ASN A 83 -5.76 3.80 9.78
CA ASN A 83 -6.84 3.51 8.84
C ASN A 83 -6.27 3.46 7.43
N LEU A 84 -6.80 2.55 6.63
CA LEU A 84 -6.41 2.37 5.24
C LEU A 84 -7.64 2.01 4.41
N ASP A 85 -8.04 2.93 3.54
CA ASP A 85 -9.13 2.71 2.59
C ASP A 85 -8.56 2.10 1.31
N LEU A 86 -8.96 0.86 1.03
CA LEU A 86 -8.60 0.10 -0.17
C LEU A 86 -9.80 -0.13 -1.09
N SER A 87 -10.86 0.66 -0.96
CA SER A 87 -12.09 0.51 -1.75
C SER A 87 -11.87 0.67 -3.26
N SER A 88 -10.84 1.41 -3.66
CA SER A 88 -10.43 1.57 -5.07
C SER A 88 -9.62 0.38 -5.63
N PHE A 89 -9.17 -0.53 -4.75
CA PHE A 89 -8.33 -1.65 -5.20
C PHE A 89 -9.16 -2.70 -5.92
N ASN A 90 -8.64 -3.15 -7.04
CA ASN A 90 -9.13 -4.30 -7.80
C ASN A 90 -7.92 -5.13 -8.21
N THR A 91 -7.85 -6.39 -7.77
CA THR A 91 -6.63 -7.21 -7.82
C THR A 91 -6.70 -8.45 -8.72
N PRO A 92 -7.32 -8.38 -9.93
CA PRO A 92 -7.56 -9.57 -10.75
C PRO A 92 -6.28 -10.24 -11.29
N LYS A 93 -5.16 -9.50 -11.30
CA LYS A 93 -3.88 -9.98 -11.84
C LYS A 93 -2.80 -10.14 -10.79
N VAL A 94 -3.10 -9.86 -9.52
CA VAL A 94 -2.10 -9.94 -8.45
C VAL A 94 -1.73 -11.39 -8.17
N THR A 95 -0.42 -11.66 -8.17
CA THR A 95 0.16 -12.96 -7.86
C THR A 95 0.93 -12.97 -6.55
N ASN A 96 1.33 -11.79 -6.04
CA ASN A 96 2.15 -11.67 -4.84
C ASN A 96 1.64 -10.57 -3.91
N LEU A 97 1.26 -10.96 -2.68
CA LEU A 97 0.84 -10.12 -1.55
C LEU A 97 1.74 -10.32 -0.33
N ASN A 98 2.93 -10.97 -0.49
CA ASN A 98 3.86 -11.21 0.61
C ASN A 98 4.13 -9.93 1.38
N GLY A 99 4.03 -9.98 2.72
CA GLY A 99 4.37 -8.87 3.62
C GLY A 99 3.60 -7.56 3.37
N MET A 100 2.50 -7.55 2.60
CA MET A 100 1.85 -6.31 2.16
C MET A 100 1.56 -5.34 3.30
N PHE A 101 1.18 -5.84 4.47
CA PHE A 101 0.88 -5.06 5.67
C PHE A 101 1.79 -5.40 6.85
N TYR A 102 2.90 -6.10 6.62
CA TYR A 102 3.84 -6.49 7.68
C TYR A 102 4.21 -5.27 8.53
N GLY A 103 4.11 -5.39 9.86
CA GLY A 103 4.49 -4.32 10.80
C GLY A 103 3.58 -3.08 10.79
N CYS A 104 2.39 -3.15 10.20
CA CYS A 104 1.36 -2.10 10.33
C CYS A 104 0.73 -2.16 11.73
N SER A 105 1.53 -1.91 12.76
CA SER A 105 1.18 -2.19 14.16
C SER A 105 0.05 -1.35 14.73
N SER A 106 -0.25 -0.18 14.15
CA SER A 106 -1.37 0.68 14.56
C SER A 106 -2.68 0.42 13.80
N LEU A 107 -2.66 -0.43 12.76
CA LEU A 107 -3.83 -0.70 11.93
C LEU A 107 -4.86 -1.52 12.73
N LYS A 108 -6.10 -1.02 12.82
CA LYS A 108 -7.14 -1.61 13.69
C LYS A 108 -8.16 -2.45 12.93
N SER A 109 -8.41 -2.10 11.69
CA SER A 109 -9.37 -2.78 10.81
C SER A 109 -8.92 -2.67 9.37
N LEU A 110 -9.36 -3.61 8.54
CA LEU A 110 -9.01 -3.63 7.12
C LEU A 110 -10.15 -4.27 6.31
N ASP A 111 -10.61 -3.55 5.30
CA ASP A 111 -11.58 -4.08 4.33
C ASP A 111 -10.85 -4.54 3.07
N LEU A 112 -10.89 -5.83 2.83
CA LEU A 112 -10.31 -6.53 1.69
C LEU A 112 -11.39 -7.18 0.81
N SER A 113 -12.64 -6.70 0.88
CA SER A 113 -13.77 -7.26 0.12
C SER A 113 -13.56 -7.19 -1.40
N ASN A 114 -12.76 -6.21 -1.86
CA ASN A 114 -12.44 -6.01 -3.27
C ASN A 114 -11.18 -6.78 -3.74
N PHE A 115 -10.54 -7.55 -2.84
CA PHE A 115 -9.37 -8.34 -3.21
C PHE A 115 -9.80 -9.66 -3.86
N ASN A 116 -9.19 -9.98 -4.98
CA ASN A 116 -9.30 -11.26 -5.66
C ASN A 116 -7.98 -12.01 -5.49
N THR A 117 -8.01 -13.15 -4.79
CA THR A 117 -6.81 -13.96 -4.53
C THR A 117 -6.67 -15.16 -5.45
N GLN A 118 -7.54 -15.34 -6.46
CA GLN A 118 -7.52 -16.51 -7.34
C GLN A 118 -6.17 -16.76 -8.03
N ASN A 119 -5.43 -15.70 -8.35
CA ASN A 119 -4.11 -15.76 -8.98
C ASN A 119 -2.95 -15.59 -8.00
N VAL A 120 -3.24 -15.40 -6.70
CA VAL A 120 -2.19 -15.16 -5.71
C VAL A 120 -1.49 -16.46 -5.36
N THR A 121 -0.17 -16.46 -5.52
CA THR A 121 0.71 -17.62 -5.23
C THR A 121 1.55 -17.40 -3.97
N ASN A 122 1.70 -16.16 -3.52
CA ASN A 122 2.44 -15.84 -2.29
C ASN A 122 1.73 -14.73 -1.51
N MET A 123 1.39 -15.00 -0.25
CA MET A 123 0.87 -14.04 0.72
C MET A 123 1.44 -14.29 2.13
N GLU A 124 2.64 -14.88 2.19
CA GLU A 124 3.36 -15.11 3.44
C GLU A 124 3.55 -13.79 4.19
N HIS A 125 3.46 -13.85 5.52
CA HIS A 125 3.68 -12.70 6.40
C HIS A 125 2.81 -11.47 6.13
N MET A 126 1.71 -11.60 5.37
CA MET A 126 0.88 -10.46 4.93
C MET A 126 0.45 -9.57 6.11
N PHE A 127 0.13 -10.16 7.27
CA PHE A 127 -0.31 -9.45 8.48
C PHE A 127 0.64 -9.63 9.67
N TYR A 128 1.85 -10.12 9.44
CA TYR A 128 2.80 -10.35 10.52
C TYR A 128 3.15 -9.02 11.23
N GLU A 129 3.21 -9.03 12.56
CA GLU A 129 3.41 -7.84 13.40
C GLU A 129 2.33 -6.74 13.28
N CYS A 130 1.15 -7.04 12.75
CA CYS A 130 -0.02 -6.15 12.82
C CYS A 130 -0.68 -6.22 14.21
N SER A 131 0.02 -5.80 15.26
CA SER A 131 -0.35 -6.08 16.65
C SER A 131 -1.70 -5.48 17.11
N SER A 132 -2.22 -4.45 16.44
CA SER A 132 -3.54 -3.87 16.72
C SER A 132 -4.66 -4.44 15.87
N LEU A 133 -4.34 -5.18 14.80
CA LEU A 133 -5.32 -5.77 13.89
C LEU A 133 -5.75 -7.12 14.44
N LYS A 134 -7.07 -7.32 14.56
CA LYS A 134 -7.64 -8.60 14.98
C LYS A 134 -8.33 -9.28 13.80
N LYS A 135 -8.37 -10.61 13.82
CA LYS A 135 -8.99 -11.42 12.75
C LYS A 135 -10.44 -11.01 12.45
N GLU A 136 -11.22 -10.73 13.49
CA GLU A 136 -12.61 -10.28 13.38
C GLU A 136 -12.77 -8.90 12.71
N ASN A 137 -11.72 -8.09 12.69
CA ASN A 137 -11.70 -6.75 12.09
C ASN A 137 -11.21 -6.75 10.63
N ILE A 138 -10.97 -7.93 10.06
CA ILE A 138 -10.69 -8.10 8.63
C ILE A 138 -12.00 -8.44 7.92
N ILE A 139 -12.47 -7.53 7.10
CA ILE A 139 -13.66 -7.70 6.28
C ILE A 139 -13.24 -8.30 4.95
N THR A 140 -13.65 -9.52 4.68
CA THR A 140 -13.42 -10.20 3.39
C THR A 140 -14.35 -11.41 3.26
N ASN A 141 -14.76 -11.72 2.04
CA ASN A 141 -15.46 -12.96 1.69
C ASN A 141 -14.48 -14.07 1.29
N ASP A 142 -13.20 -13.75 1.15
CA ASP A 142 -12.16 -14.69 0.75
C ASP A 142 -11.64 -15.45 1.99
N TRP A 143 -11.89 -16.76 2.02
CA TRP A 143 -11.46 -17.63 3.12
C TRP A 143 -9.93 -17.77 3.21
N ILE A 144 -9.21 -17.62 2.07
CA ILE A 144 -7.74 -17.70 2.04
C ILE A 144 -7.16 -16.52 2.81
N LEU A 145 -7.68 -15.30 2.57
CA LEU A 145 -7.27 -14.11 3.32
C LEU A 145 -7.57 -14.23 4.81
N LYS A 146 -8.73 -14.79 5.18
CA LYS A 146 -9.09 -15.02 6.59
C LYS A 146 -8.15 -15.97 7.33
N ASN A 147 -7.49 -16.85 6.62
CA ASN A 147 -6.58 -17.86 7.20
C ASN A 147 -5.10 -17.44 7.20
N GLN A 148 -4.79 -16.20 6.81
CA GLN A 148 -3.43 -15.65 6.94
C GLN A 148 -3.13 -15.09 8.35
N PHE A 149 -4.12 -15.14 9.26
CA PHE A 149 -4.02 -14.70 10.67
C PHE A 149 -3.77 -15.86 11.60
#